data_3fe451f50277d5f7df2ae5b3bfb92a39
#
_entry.id   3fe451f50277d5f7df2ae5b3bfb92a39
#
_cell.length_a   1.000
_cell.length_b   1.000
_cell.length_c   1.000
_cell.angle_alpha   90.00
_cell.angle_beta   90.00
_cell.angle_gamma   90.00
#
_symmetry.space_group_name_H-M   'P 1'
#
loop_
_entity.id
_entity.type
_entity.pdbx_description
1 polymer ?
#
loop_
_entity_poly.entity_id
_entity_poly.type
_entity_poly.pdbx_seq_one_letter_code
_entity_poly.pdbx_strand_id
1 'polypeptide(L)'
;KSEYLNSFFLLSKEILDLSSLSDGYINLTARVNYNDGEVKYILSCGVGCFPVVDLTNFLQESEDFKDYSIPLKCFTNYSNLDLTKVNLPMYLATQGPLDIDISKANISRVQGDMVLSCY
;
A
#
# COMPACT_ATOMS: atom_id res chain seq x y z
N LYS A 1 -14.35 7.26 -9.87
CA LYS A 1 -14.84 6.41 -8.82
C LYS A 1 -15.53 5.19 -9.41
N SER A 2 -15.20 4.01 -8.93
CA SER A 2 -15.70 2.75 -9.46
C SER A 2 -16.30 1.91 -8.35
N GLU A 3 -17.38 1.20 -8.64
CA GLU A 3 -17.95 0.23 -7.70
C GLU A 3 -17.02 -0.97 -7.51
N TYR A 4 -16.29 -1.32 -8.56
CA TYR A 4 -15.37 -2.43 -8.53
C TYR A 4 -14.01 -1.93 -8.97
N LEU A 5 -13.07 -1.91 -8.05
CA LEU A 5 -11.70 -1.57 -8.34
C LEU A 5 -10.87 -2.87 -8.29
N ASN A 6 -10.45 -3.35 -9.46
CA ASN A 6 -9.64 -4.56 -9.53
C ASN A 6 -8.19 -4.29 -9.20
N SER A 7 -7.71 -3.11 -9.52
CA SER A 7 -6.36 -2.71 -9.20
C SER A 7 -6.24 -1.20 -9.25
N PHE A 8 -5.35 -0.67 -8.42
CA PHE A 8 -4.98 0.72 -8.41
C PHE A 8 -3.48 0.80 -8.18
N PHE A 9 -2.75 1.47 -9.07
CA PHE A 9 -1.29 1.45 -9.01
C PHE A 9 -0.68 2.79 -9.39
N LEU A 10 0.52 3.03 -8.85
CA LEU A 10 1.40 4.10 -9.25
C LEU A 10 2.68 3.50 -9.79
N LEU A 11 3.03 3.87 -11.01
CA LEU A 11 4.31 3.51 -11.60
C LEU A 11 5.28 4.68 -11.45
N SER A 12 6.51 4.37 -11.10
CA SER A 12 7.58 5.34 -11.15
C SER A 12 8.23 5.28 -12.53
N LYS A 13 8.51 6.45 -13.12
CA LYS A 13 9.26 6.52 -14.37
C LYS A 13 10.71 6.09 -14.20
N GLU A 14 11.20 6.21 -12.98
CA GLU A 14 12.55 5.84 -12.60
C GLU A 14 12.49 4.83 -11.46
N ILE A 15 13.53 4.02 -11.36
CA ILE A 15 13.67 3.10 -10.23
C ILE A 15 13.95 3.95 -8.98
N LEU A 16 13.17 3.71 -7.93
CA LEU A 16 13.29 4.42 -6.67
C LEU A 16 14.21 3.67 -5.73
N ASP A 17 15.09 4.41 -5.08
CA ASP A 17 15.89 3.89 -3.97
C ASP A 17 15.22 4.32 -2.66
N LEU A 18 14.56 3.38 -1.99
CA LEU A 18 13.87 3.60 -0.73
C LEU A 18 14.64 3.06 0.47
N SER A 19 15.92 2.71 0.28
CA SER A 19 16.71 2.10 1.33
C SER A 19 16.87 2.99 2.56
N SER A 20 16.92 4.31 2.37
CA SER A 20 17.00 5.26 3.50
C SER A 20 15.69 5.35 4.27
N LEU A 21 14.60 4.80 3.76
CA LEU A 21 13.28 4.82 4.39
C LEU A 21 12.86 3.43 4.87
N SER A 22 13.82 2.52 5.08
CA SER A 22 13.50 1.16 5.50
C SER A 22 12.72 1.09 6.82
N ASP A 23 12.87 2.10 7.67
CA ASP A 23 12.12 2.25 8.92
C ASP A 23 10.88 3.14 8.78
N GLY A 24 10.55 3.51 7.56
CA GLY A 24 9.43 4.39 7.27
C GLY A 24 8.13 3.66 6.97
N TYR A 25 7.21 4.43 6.41
CA TYR A 25 5.84 3.99 6.16
C TYR A 25 5.39 4.37 4.77
N ILE A 26 4.55 3.51 4.19
CA ILE A 26 3.71 3.90 3.08
C ILE A 26 2.49 4.55 3.69
N ASN A 27 2.26 5.82 3.39
CA ASN A 27 1.16 6.59 3.95
C ASN A 27 0.09 6.82 2.90
N LEU A 28 -1.13 6.44 3.22
CA LEU A 28 -2.30 6.67 2.39
C LEU A 28 -3.31 7.49 3.17
N THR A 29 -3.74 8.61 2.61
CA THR A 29 -4.91 9.32 3.13
C THR A 29 -6.08 8.90 2.25
N ALA A 30 -7.01 8.17 2.82
CA ALA A 30 -8.04 7.51 2.06
C ALA A 30 -9.37 7.47 2.81
N ARG A 31 -10.45 7.44 2.03
CA ARG A 31 -11.79 7.19 2.53
C ARG A 31 -12.31 5.93 1.87
N VAL A 32 -12.59 4.92 2.69
CA VAL A 32 -13.14 3.65 2.22
C VAL A 32 -14.66 3.75 2.31
N ASN A 33 -15.31 3.81 1.16
CA ASN A 33 -16.77 3.92 1.10
C ASN A 33 -17.42 2.56 1.20
N TYR A 34 -16.76 1.53 0.63
CA TYR A 34 -17.27 0.17 0.65
C TYR A 34 -16.11 -0.81 0.47
N ASN A 35 -16.07 -1.86 1.29
CA ASN A 35 -15.06 -2.90 1.19
C ASN A 35 -15.69 -4.24 1.55
N ASP A 36 -15.89 -5.09 0.54
CA ASP A 36 -16.47 -6.42 0.71
C ASP A 36 -15.70 -7.42 -0.13
N GLY A 37 -14.42 -7.58 0.18
CA GLY A 37 -13.55 -8.49 -0.55
C GLY A 37 -12.14 -8.44 0.00
N GLU A 38 -11.22 -9.04 -0.74
CA GLU A 38 -9.81 -9.03 -0.37
C GLU A 38 -9.11 -7.83 -0.98
N VAL A 39 -8.24 -7.18 -0.19
CA VAL A 39 -7.40 -6.07 -0.66
C VAL A 39 -5.96 -6.39 -0.30
N LYS A 40 -5.07 -6.31 -1.29
CA LYS A 40 -3.65 -6.56 -1.10
C LYS A 40 -2.83 -5.41 -1.63
N TYR A 41 -1.79 -5.04 -0.90
CA TYR A 41 -0.82 -4.06 -1.32
C TYR A 41 0.43 -4.78 -1.80
N ILE A 42 0.86 -4.48 -3.00
CA ILE A 42 1.99 -5.14 -3.64
C ILE A 42 3.04 -4.08 -3.99
N LEU A 43 4.28 -4.33 -3.58
CA LEU A 43 5.42 -3.59 -4.10
C LEU A 43 6.07 -4.42 -5.20
N SER A 44 6.77 -3.76 -6.10
CA SER A 44 7.62 -4.45 -7.05
C SER A 44 9.01 -3.85 -7.04
N CYS A 45 10.02 -4.70 -7.04
CA CYS A 45 11.41 -4.31 -7.24
C CYS A 45 12.04 -5.04 -8.42
N GLY A 46 11.21 -5.41 -9.39
CA GLY A 46 11.64 -6.06 -10.61
C GLY A 46 11.08 -7.47 -10.73
N VAL A 47 11.56 -8.19 -11.73
CA VAL A 47 11.11 -9.56 -12.00
C VAL A 47 11.41 -10.46 -10.79
N GLY A 48 10.37 -11.18 -10.33
CA GLY A 48 10.50 -12.06 -9.18
C GLY A 48 10.49 -11.38 -7.83
N CYS A 49 10.23 -10.07 -7.79
CA CYS A 49 10.22 -9.29 -6.55
C CYS A 49 8.86 -8.60 -6.39
N PHE A 50 7.90 -9.30 -5.76
CA PHE A 50 6.54 -8.81 -5.58
C PHE A 50 6.04 -9.11 -4.16
N PRO A 51 6.65 -8.51 -3.12
CA PRO A 51 6.15 -8.72 -1.77
C PRO A 51 4.72 -8.18 -1.63
N VAL A 52 3.90 -8.90 -0.88
CA VAL A 52 2.47 -8.62 -0.74
C VAL A 52 2.13 -8.47 0.74
N VAL A 53 1.33 -7.46 1.06
CA VAL A 53 0.78 -7.26 2.39
C VAL A 53 -0.75 -7.22 2.27
N ASP A 54 -1.43 -8.00 3.10
CA ASP A 54 -2.89 -8.07 3.10
C ASP A 54 -3.46 -6.89 3.88
N LEU A 55 -4.32 -6.10 3.23
CA LEU A 55 -4.97 -4.93 3.84
C LEU A 55 -6.46 -5.16 4.06
N THR A 56 -6.97 -6.37 3.87
CA THR A 56 -8.41 -6.63 3.86
C THR A 56 -9.10 -6.12 5.12
N ASN A 57 -8.52 -6.40 6.29
CA ASN A 57 -9.11 -6.00 7.56
C ASN A 57 -8.56 -4.68 8.09
N PHE A 58 -7.55 -4.14 7.45
CA PHE A 58 -6.93 -2.88 7.86
C PHE A 58 -7.70 -1.68 7.35
N LEU A 59 -8.16 -1.73 6.09
CA LEU A 59 -8.94 -0.66 5.49
C LEU A 59 -10.39 -0.78 5.93
N GLN A 60 -10.87 0.20 6.68
CA GLN A 60 -12.20 0.17 7.28
C GLN A 60 -13.09 1.23 6.67
N GLU A 61 -14.34 0.87 6.43
CA GLU A 61 -15.34 1.81 5.93
C GLU A 61 -15.49 2.97 6.90
N SER A 62 -15.52 4.18 6.34
CA SER A 62 -15.62 5.40 7.12
C SER A 62 -16.20 6.52 6.26
N GLU A 63 -16.92 7.44 6.89
CA GLU A 63 -17.40 8.64 6.21
C GLU A 63 -16.28 9.66 6.02
N ASP A 64 -15.20 9.56 6.79
CA ASP A 64 -14.10 10.51 6.76
C ASP A 64 -12.85 9.89 6.15
N PHE A 65 -11.99 10.75 5.62
CA PHE A 65 -10.65 10.34 5.24
C PHE A 65 -9.84 10.00 6.48
N LYS A 66 -9.06 8.93 6.39
CA LYS A 66 -8.16 8.49 7.45
C LYS A 66 -6.75 8.35 6.91
N ASP A 67 -5.78 8.55 7.80
CA ASP A 67 -4.37 8.40 7.47
C ASP A 67 -3.91 7.00 7.86
N TYR A 68 -3.70 6.14 6.85
CA TYR A 68 -3.24 4.77 7.02
C TYR A 68 -1.75 4.71 6.79
N SER A 69 -1.03 4.05 7.68
CA SER A 69 0.41 3.84 7.55
C SER A 69 0.73 2.36 7.52
N ILE A 70 1.43 1.94 6.47
CA ILE A 70 1.88 0.57 6.30
C ILE A 70 3.39 0.56 6.48
N PRO A 71 3.92 -0.03 7.56
CA PRO A 71 5.37 -0.06 7.75
C PRO A 71 6.06 -0.77 6.60
N LEU A 72 7.12 -0.17 6.06
CA LEU A 72 7.89 -0.82 4.99
C LEU A 72 8.47 -2.16 5.44
N LYS A 73 8.76 -2.30 6.73
CA LYS A 73 9.26 -3.57 7.27
C LYS A 73 8.27 -4.72 7.14
N CYS A 74 6.98 -4.44 6.94
CA CYS A 74 6.01 -5.49 6.65
C CYS A 74 6.33 -6.20 5.34
N PHE A 75 6.94 -5.50 4.41
CA PHE A 75 7.35 -6.07 3.12
C PHE A 75 8.73 -6.72 3.20
N THR A 76 9.60 -6.29 4.12
CA THR A 76 10.96 -6.80 4.23
C THR A 76 11.04 -8.22 4.82
N ASN A 77 9.92 -8.74 5.30
CA ASN A 77 9.82 -10.15 5.68
C ASN A 77 9.96 -11.08 4.48
N TYR A 78 9.86 -10.55 3.27
CA TYR A 78 10.08 -11.29 2.04
C TYR A 78 11.55 -11.15 1.64
N SER A 79 12.22 -12.28 1.50
CA SER A 79 13.67 -12.33 1.30
C SER A 79 14.17 -11.66 0.03
N ASN A 80 13.27 -11.42 -0.93
CA ASN A 80 13.65 -10.87 -2.23
C ASN A 80 13.50 -9.36 -2.36
N LEU A 81 12.98 -8.70 -1.32
CA LEU A 81 12.74 -7.27 -1.42
C LEU A 81 14.04 -6.50 -1.45
N ASP A 82 14.21 -5.71 -2.50
CA ASP A 82 15.34 -4.79 -2.66
C ASP A 82 14.80 -3.36 -2.74
N LEU A 83 14.89 -2.63 -1.63
CA LEU A 83 14.38 -1.27 -1.54
C LEU A 83 15.15 -0.28 -2.41
N THR A 84 16.32 -0.66 -2.93
CA THR A 84 17.08 0.20 -3.84
C THR A 84 16.55 0.19 -5.27
N LYS A 85 15.62 -0.70 -5.59
CA LYS A 85 15.17 -0.93 -6.97
C LYS A 85 13.65 -0.97 -7.11
N VAL A 86 12.95 -0.17 -6.33
CA VAL A 86 11.47 -0.17 -6.38
C VAL A 86 11.01 0.53 -7.65
N ASN A 87 10.33 -0.20 -8.51
CA ASN A 87 9.79 0.34 -9.76
C ASN A 87 8.26 0.45 -9.75
N LEU A 88 7.61 -0.18 -8.79
CA LEU A 88 6.17 -0.09 -8.59
C LEU A 88 5.91 0.16 -7.11
N PRO A 89 5.82 1.44 -6.70
CA PRO A 89 5.69 1.76 -5.27
C PRO A 89 4.31 1.51 -4.71
N MET A 90 3.28 1.36 -5.56
CA MET A 90 1.93 1.14 -5.10
C MET A 90 1.14 0.33 -6.10
N TYR A 91 0.60 -0.78 -5.64
CA TYR A 91 -0.35 -1.58 -6.40
C TYR A 91 -1.35 -2.15 -5.40
N LEU A 92 -2.60 -1.71 -5.52
CA LEU A 92 -3.69 -2.29 -4.75
C LEU A 92 -4.44 -3.27 -5.64
N ALA A 93 -4.41 -4.53 -5.28
CA ALA A 93 -5.12 -5.60 -5.98
C ALA A 93 -6.31 -6.04 -5.13
N THR A 94 -7.46 -6.19 -5.76
CA THR A 94 -8.69 -6.54 -5.05
C THR A 94 -9.38 -7.74 -5.67
N GLN A 95 -10.05 -8.51 -4.82
CA GLN A 95 -11.05 -9.47 -5.24
C GLN A 95 -12.34 -9.12 -4.53
N GLY A 96 -13.37 -8.79 -5.32
CA GLY A 96 -14.64 -8.31 -4.81
C GLY A 96 -14.75 -6.80 -4.84
N PRO A 97 -15.90 -6.27 -4.43
CA PRO A 97 -16.14 -4.83 -4.54
C PRO A 97 -15.31 -4.03 -3.56
N LEU A 98 -14.70 -2.97 -4.06
CA LEU A 98 -14.01 -1.97 -3.25
C LEU A 98 -14.29 -0.59 -3.83
N ASP A 99 -14.77 0.32 -2.99
CA ASP A 99 -14.95 1.72 -3.35
C ASP A 99 -14.10 2.54 -2.40
N ILE A 100 -13.01 3.10 -2.91
CA ILE A 100 -12.05 3.86 -2.12
C ILE A 100 -11.65 5.13 -2.85
N ASP A 101 -11.56 6.22 -2.09
CA ASP A 101 -11.04 7.49 -2.57
C ASP A 101 -9.68 7.73 -1.90
N ILE A 102 -8.64 7.89 -2.68
CA ILE A 102 -7.30 8.18 -2.16
C ILE A 102 -6.95 9.62 -2.51
N SER A 103 -6.78 10.44 -1.48
CA SER A 103 -6.46 11.86 -1.68
C SER A 103 -4.95 12.12 -1.64
N LYS A 104 -4.18 11.24 -0.99
CA LYS A 104 -2.74 11.42 -0.85
C LYS A 104 -2.07 10.07 -0.66
N ALA A 105 -0.92 9.90 -1.27
CA ALA A 105 -0.06 8.73 -1.08
C ALA A 105 1.39 9.17 -1.09
N ASN A 106 2.16 8.76 -0.08
CA ASN A 106 3.58 9.05 -0.03
C ASN A 106 4.30 8.00 0.82
N ILE A 107 5.62 8.04 0.80
CA ILE A 107 6.46 7.19 1.63
C ILE A 107 7.37 8.12 2.44
N SER A 108 7.29 8.01 3.76
CA SER A 108 8.07 8.85 4.66
C SER A 108 8.20 8.20 6.03
N ARG A 109 8.90 8.86 6.94
CA ARG A 109 9.00 8.40 8.33
C ARG A 109 7.86 8.88 9.22
N VAL A 110 6.95 9.66 8.66
CA VAL A 110 5.78 10.13 9.40
C VAL A 110 4.78 9.00 9.55
N GLN A 111 4.26 8.83 10.76
CA GLN A 111 3.28 7.80 11.07
C GLN A 111 1.90 8.43 11.19
N GLY A 112 0.93 7.90 10.47
CA GLY A 112 -0.47 8.33 10.53
C GLY A 112 -1.21 7.72 11.72
N ASP A 113 -2.52 7.95 11.75
CA ASP A 113 -3.36 7.53 12.87
C ASP A 113 -3.59 6.02 12.91
N MET A 114 -3.68 5.38 11.74
CA MET A 114 -3.93 3.95 11.61
C MET A 114 -2.65 3.28 11.12
N VAL A 115 -2.06 2.43 11.97
CA VAL A 115 -0.80 1.76 11.63
C VAL A 115 -1.05 0.26 11.56
N LEU A 116 -0.64 -0.34 10.43
CA LEU A 116 -0.78 -1.78 10.24
C LEU A 116 0.18 -2.53 11.14
N SER A 117 -0.34 -3.53 11.82
CA SER A 117 0.47 -4.51 12.55
C SER A 117 0.64 -5.75 11.67
N CYS A 118 1.86 -6.08 11.32
CA CYS A 118 2.16 -7.19 10.40
C CYS A 118 2.91 -8.35 11.08
N TYR A 119 2.80 -8.43 12.38
CA TYR A 119 3.45 -9.51 13.16
C TYR A 119 2.44 -10.46 13.74
#